data_55ff89d271ec6bca72e88750a43c3bfb
#
_entry.id   55ff89d271ec6bca72e88750a43c3bfb
#
_cell.length_a   1.000
_cell.length_b   1.000
_cell.length_c   1.000
_cell.angle_alpha   90.00
_cell.angle_beta   90.00
_cell.angle_gamma   90.00
#
_symmetry.space_group_name_H-M   'P 1'
#
loop_
_entity.id
_entity.type
_entity.pdbx_description
1 polymer ?
#
loop_
_entity_poly.entity_id
_entity_poly.type
_entity_poly.pdbx_seq_one_letter_code
_entity_poly.pdbx_strand_id
1 'polypeptide(L)'
;RFAKKVYLIYRGERLRAEPAWVQEARENPKIEIIFNTNPLAILGDGQKVTAIALDKPYGGQKELAVDGVFIEVGGVPVAGLVKNLGVKTDEDNYLLTDNSMATNVPGIFAAGDINAFQKNCQQVVTAVAEGAQAALGVYQYLSQITASPRQPAKPTKD
;
A
#
# COMPACT_ATOMS: atom_id res chain seq x y z
N ARG A 1 5.28 21.58 10.29
CA ARG A 1 5.93 22.92 10.24
C ARG A 1 5.14 23.93 9.39
N PHE A 2 4.43 23.46 8.36
CA PHE A 2 3.82 24.33 7.33
C PHE A 2 2.37 24.70 7.64
N ALA A 3 1.57 23.76 8.18
CA ALA A 3 0.16 24.01 8.49
C ALA A 3 -0.01 24.79 9.81
N LYS A 4 -1.01 25.65 9.85
CA LYS A 4 -1.46 26.31 11.09
C LYS A 4 -2.17 25.33 12.00
N LYS A 5 -3.02 24.47 11.42
CA LYS A 5 -3.75 23.39 12.08
C LYS A 5 -3.90 22.19 11.15
N VAL A 6 -3.89 20.99 11.72
CA VAL A 6 -4.10 19.72 11.04
C VAL A 6 -5.24 19.00 11.75
N TYR A 7 -6.25 18.58 11.01
CA TYR A 7 -7.30 17.69 11.47
C TYR A 7 -7.02 16.29 10.98
N LEU A 8 -6.83 15.34 11.89
CA LEU A 8 -6.66 13.93 11.60
C LEU A 8 -8.01 13.25 11.77
N ILE A 9 -8.74 13.03 10.68
CA ILE A 9 -10.06 12.40 10.69
C ILE A 9 -9.89 10.89 10.63
N TYR A 10 -10.44 10.18 11.62
CA TYR A 10 -10.28 8.73 11.71
C TYR A 10 -11.62 8.03 12.02
N ARG A 11 -11.93 7.00 11.21
CA ARG A 11 -13.19 6.26 11.29
C ARG A 11 -13.39 5.42 12.56
N GLY A 12 -12.31 5.06 13.24
CA GLY A 12 -12.34 4.24 14.44
C GLY A 12 -12.18 5.04 15.74
N GLU A 13 -12.15 4.33 16.85
CA GLU A 13 -12.02 4.91 18.19
C GLU A 13 -10.57 5.19 18.60
N ARG A 14 -9.61 4.55 17.95
CA ARG A 14 -8.18 4.68 18.24
C ARG A 14 -7.36 4.49 16.98
N LEU A 15 -6.28 5.24 16.85
CA LEU A 15 -5.33 5.13 15.76
C LEU A 15 -4.64 3.76 15.77
N ARG A 16 -4.32 3.24 14.58
CA ARG A 16 -3.60 1.98 14.37
C ARG A 16 -2.12 2.18 14.06
N ALA A 17 -1.62 3.41 14.19
CA ALA A 17 -0.21 3.71 13.98
C ALA A 17 0.66 3.21 15.15
N GLU A 18 1.96 3.19 14.93
CA GLU A 18 2.95 2.92 15.96
C GLU A 18 2.78 3.87 17.17
N PRO A 19 2.92 3.38 18.41
CA PRO A 19 2.67 4.16 19.62
C PRO A 19 3.40 5.50 19.65
N ALA A 20 4.64 5.54 19.18
CA ALA A 20 5.44 6.76 19.14
C ALA A 20 4.79 7.86 18.28
N TRP A 21 4.29 7.52 17.09
CA TRP A 21 3.59 8.45 16.21
C TRP A 21 2.24 8.91 16.78
N VAL A 22 1.51 7.99 17.44
CA VAL A 22 0.26 8.32 18.12
C VAL A 22 0.49 9.33 19.24
N GLN A 23 1.56 9.11 20.03
CA GLN A 23 1.94 10.03 21.10
C GLN A 23 2.32 11.40 20.54
N GLU A 24 3.19 11.46 19.53
CA GLU A 24 3.60 12.71 18.90
C GLU A 24 2.39 13.49 18.33
N ALA A 25 1.45 12.79 17.68
CA ALA A 25 0.24 13.41 17.16
C ALA A 25 -0.65 14.01 18.27
N ARG A 26 -0.75 13.33 19.42
CA ARG A 26 -1.55 13.80 20.55
C ARG A 26 -0.91 14.97 21.31
N GLU A 27 0.41 15.00 21.38
CA GLU A 27 1.15 16.04 22.08
C GLU A 27 1.34 17.32 21.23
N ASN A 28 1.11 17.22 19.92
CA ASN A 28 1.26 18.36 19.03
C ASN A 28 0.03 19.29 19.10
N PRO A 29 0.16 20.54 19.58
CA PRO A 29 -0.97 21.46 19.75
C PRO A 29 -1.64 21.88 18.44
N LYS A 30 -0.99 21.62 17.31
CA LYS A 30 -1.53 21.90 15.97
C LYS A 30 -2.35 20.76 15.41
N ILE A 31 -2.28 19.56 16.01
CA ILE A 31 -3.01 18.39 15.53
C ILE A 31 -4.25 18.18 16.38
N GLU A 32 -5.37 18.06 15.72
CA GLU A 32 -6.63 17.69 16.35
C GLU A 32 -7.15 16.39 15.72
N ILE A 33 -7.40 15.38 16.58
CA ILE A 33 -7.83 14.06 16.13
C ILE A 33 -9.35 13.96 16.29
N ILE A 34 -10.04 13.73 15.17
CA ILE A 34 -11.49 13.55 15.11
C ILE A 34 -11.77 12.06 14.90
N PHE A 35 -12.17 11.38 15.97
CA PHE A 35 -12.48 9.95 15.94
C PHE A 35 -13.90 9.63 15.49
N ASN A 36 -14.16 8.37 15.14
CA ASN A 36 -15.48 7.84 14.78
C ASN A 36 -16.18 8.63 13.68
N THR A 37 -15.42 9.26 12.78
CA THR A 37 -15.90 10.17 11.75
C THR A 37 -15.35 9.78 10.40
N ASN A 38 -16.22 9.79 9.38
CA ASN A 38 -15.84 9.52 7.99
C ASN A 38 -15.96 10.79 7.14
N PRO A 39 -14.98 11.06 6.27
CA PRO A 39 -15.13 12.04 5.21
C PRO A 39 -16.13 11.53 4.17
N LEU A 40 -17.05 12.37 3.74
CA LEU A 40 -18.04 12.07 2.70
C LEU A 40 -17.65 12.66 1.35
N ALA A 41 -17.13 13.89 1.35
CA ALA A 41 -16.73 14.60 0.14
C ALA A 41 -15.67 15.66 0.44
N ILE A 42 -14.83 15.92 -0.55
CA ILE A 42 -13.92 17.07 -0.56
C ILE A 42 -14.62 18.17 -1.37
N LEU A 43 -14.79 19.33 -0.78
CA LEU A 43 -15.47 20.46 -1.38
C LEU A 43 -14.47 21.52 -1.85
N GLY A 44 -14.82 22.23 -2.89
CA GLY A 44 -13.99 23.27 -3.48
C GLY A 44 -14.79 24.26 -4.30
N ASP A 45 -14.15 25.37 -4.67
CA ASP A 45 -14.73 26.46 -5.48
C ASP A 45 -14.41 26.33 -6.98
N GLY A 46 -13.83 25.19 -7.40
CA GLY A 46 -13.36 24.94 -8.77
C GLY A 46 -11.90 25.33 -8.99
N GLN A 47 -11.27 26.03 -8.06
CA GLN A 47 -9.85 26.41 -8.12
C GLN A 47 -9.04 25.77 -6.98
N LYS A 48 -9.63 25.63 -5.80
CA LYS A 48 -8.99 25.07 -4.60
C LYS A 48 -9.96 24.33 -3.71
N VAL A 49 -9.41 23.51 -2.82
CA VAL A 49 -10.17 22.89 -1.73
C VAL A 49 -10.60 23.98 -0.74
N THR A 50 -11.84 23.92 -0.29
CA THR A 50 -12.41 24.86 0.70
C THR A 50 -12.91 24.18 1.97
N ALA A 51 -13.37 22.92 1.88
CA ALA A 51 -13.86 22.18 3.03
C ALA A 51 -13.84 20.67 2.79
N ILE A 52 -14.09 19.91 3.86
CA ILE A 52 -14.38 18.49 3.83
C ILE A 52 -15.74 18.25 4.50
N ALA A 53 -16.64 17.54 3.81
CA ALA A 53 -17.92 17.13 4.39
C ALA A 53 -17.75 15.87 5.23
N LEU A 54 -18.40 15.84 6.40
CA LEU A 54 -18.29 14.78 7.39
C LEU A 54 -19.66 14.09 7.59
N ASP A 55 -19.62 12.78 7.89
CA ASP A 55 -20.82 11.99 8.23
C ASP A 55 -21.41 12.42 9.58
N LYS A 56 -20.58 12.90 10.50
CA LYS A 56 -20.97 13.41 11.81
C LYS A 56 -20.55 14.86 11.99
N PRO A 57 -21.38 15.69 12.64
CA PRO A 57 -21.01 17.08 12.91
C PRO A 57 -19.77 17.17 13.82
N TYR A 58 -18.84 18.04 13.47
CA TYR A 58 -17.74 18.46 14.31
C TYR A 58 -17.89 19.94 14.63
N GLY A 59 -17.84 20.31 15.92
CA GLY A 59 -18.14 21.69 16.34
C GLY A 59 -19.53 22.19 15.93
N GLY A 60 -20.51 21.28 15.78
CA GLY A 60 -21.86 21.59 15.33
C GLY A 60 -22.04 21.73 13.82
N GLN A 61 -20.96 21.59 13.02
CA GLN A 61 -20.99 21.73 11.57
C GLN A 61 -20.66 20.40 10.88
N LYS A 62 -21.33 20.11 9.76
CA LYS A 62 -21.02 18.95 8.92
C LYS A 62 -19.92 19.21 7.89
N GLU A 63 -19.53 20.44 7.71
CA GLU A 63 -18.46 20.87 6.82
C GLU A 63 -17.32 21.49 7.63
N LEU A 64 -16.14 20.94 7.50
CA LEU A 64 -14.93 21.41 8.14
C LEU A 64 -14.10 22.19 7.12
N ALA A 65 -13.94 23.50 7.33
CA ALA A 65 -13.15 24.35 6.45
C ALA A 65 -11.67 23.95 6.50
N VAL A 66 -11.07 23.69 5.33
CA VAL A 66 -9.66 23.30 5.17
C VAL A 66 -9.12 23.84 3.85
N ASP A 67 -7.80 24.10 3.79
CA ASP A 67 -7.13 24.59 2.61
C ASP A 67 -6.56 23.44 1.72
N GLY A 68 -6.52 22.23 2.25
CA GLY A 68 -6.02 21.04 1.56
C GLY A 68 -6.37 19.75 2.30
N VAL A 69 -6.37 18.64 1.58
CA VAL A 69 -6.67 17.30 2.10
C VAL A 69 -5.61 16.32 1.65
N PHE A 70 -5.06 15.56 2.60
CA PHE A 70 -4.23 14.39 2.35
C PHE A 70 -5.08 13.13 2.60
N ILE A 71 -5.10 12.22 1.63
CA ILE A 71 -5.88 10.98 1.70
C ILE A 71 -4.92 9.85 2.07
N GLU A 72 -4.98 9.42 3.34
CA GLU A 72 -4.14 8.37 3.93
C GLU A 72 -5.02 7.25 4.50
N VAL A 73 -5.90 6.68 3.65
CA VAL A 73 -6.91 5.69 4.08
C VAL A 73 -6.46 4.24 3.98
N GLY A 74 -5.16 4.02 3.80
CA GLY A 74 -4.53 2.72 3.64
C GLY A 74 -4.29 2.36 2.17
N GLY A 75 -3.50 1.31 1.96
CA GLY A 75 -3.18 0.75 0.65
C GLY A 75 -4.03 -0.48 0.34
N VAL A 76 -4.38 -0.65 -0.91
CA VAL A 76 -4.92 -1.91 -1.44
C VAL A 76 -3.90 -2.45 -2.43
N PRO A 77 -3.44 -3.72 -2.28
CA PRO A 77 -2.49 -4.29 -3.21
C PRO A 77 -3.05 -4.29 -4.64
N VAL A 78 -2.33 -3.69 -5.58
CA VAL A 78 -2.75 -3.61 -6.99
C VAL A 78 -2.28 -4.89 -7.72
N ALA A 79 -2.84 -6.03 -7.36
CA ALA A 79 -2.54 -7.31 -8.00
C ALA A 79 -3.14 -7.45 -9.42
N GLY A 80 -3.84 -6.43 -9.93
CA GLY A 80 -4.54 -6.47 -11.21
C GLY A 80 -3.65 -6.79 -12.41
N LEU A 81 -2.40 -6.34 -12.40
CA LEU A 81 -1.43 -6.62 -13.49
C LEU A 81 -1.11 -8.11 -13.65
N VAL A 82 -1.14 -8.87 -12.56
CA VAL A 82 -0.72 -10.29 -12.54
C VAL A 82 -1.88 -11.25 -12.31
N LYS A 83 -3.07 -10.75 -12.04
CA LYS A 83 -4.26 -11.58 -11.79
C LYS A 83 -4.57 -12.52 -12.95
N ASN A 84 -4.47 -12.02 -14.19
CA ASN A 84 -4.73 -12.81 -15.40
C ASN A 84 -3.61 -13.82 -15.72
N LEU A 85 -2.48 -13.73 -15.04
CA LEU A 85 -1.34 -14.65 -15.20
C LEU A 85 -1.41 -15.85 -14.25
N GLY A 86 -2.44 -15.93 -13.40
CA GLY A 86 -2.63 -17.02 -12.45
C GLY A 86 -1.71 -16.94 -11.23
N VAL A 87 -1.17 -15.76 -10.91
CA VAL A 87 -0.39 -15.55 -9.69
C VAL A 87 -1.33 -15.67 -8.47
N LYS A 88 -0.92 -16.46 -7.50
CA LYS A 88 -1.68 -16.69 -6.26
C LYS A 88 -1.55 -15.48 -5.32
N THR A 89 -2.66 -15.17 -4.64
CA THR A 89 -2.74 -14.15 -3.60
C THR A 89 -3.24 -14.76 -2.30
N ASP A 90 -3.04 -14.05 -1.19
CA ASP A 90 -3.76 -14.29 0.04
C ASP A 90 -5.20 -13.71 -0.02
N GLU A 91 -5.94 -13.83 1.08
CA GLU A 91 -7.32 -13.32 1.21
C GLU A 91 -7.44 -11.80 1.11
N ASP A 92 -6.35 -11.06 1.39
CA ASP A 92 -6.28 -9.59 1.29
C ASP A 92 -5.72 -9.11 -0.06
N ASN A 93 -5.52 -10.02 -1.04
CA ASN A 93 -4.96 -9.78 -2.37
C ASN A 93 -3.46 -9.42 -2.41
N TYR A 94 -2.67 -9.75 -1.37
CA TYR A 94 -1.22 -9.69 -1.43
C TYR A 94 -0.67 -10.90 -2.18
N LEU A 95 0.40 -10.70 -2.97
CA LEU A 95 1.01 -11.77 -3.77
C LEU A 95 1.76 -12.76 -2.86
N LEU A 96 1.50 -14.05 -3.06
CA LEU A 96 2.22 -15.12 -2.35
C LEU A 96 3.55 -15.41 -3.03
N THR A 97 4.63 -15.36 -2.24
CA THR A 97 5.99 -15.68 -2.70
C THR A 97 6.67 -16.66 -1.76
N ASP A 98 7.72 -17.30 -2.26
CA ASP A 98 8.68 -18.02 -1.44
C ASP A 98 9.80 -17.10 -0.89
N ASN A 99 10.77 -17.70 -0.20
CA ASN A 99 11.91 -16.96 0.36
C ASN A 99 12.83 -16.31 -0.68
N SER A 100 12.75 -16.70 -1.94
CA SER A 100 13.47 -16.07 -3.06
C SER A 100 12.66 -15.00 -3.76
N MET A 101 11.50 -14.62 -3.20
CA MET A 101 10.53 -13.69 -3.76
C MET A 101 9.90 -14.20 -5.09
N ALA A 102 10.02 -15.50 -5.40
CA ALA A 102 9.37 -16.11 -6.55
C ALA A 102 7.90 -16.40 -6.26
N THR A 103 7.03 -16.11 -7.23
CA THR A 103 5.62 -16.48 -7.18
C THR A 103 5.42 -17.94 -7.65
N ASN A 104 4.18 -18.43 -7.61
CA ASN A 104 3.83 -19.73 -8.20
C ASN A 104 3.95 -19.76 -9.73
N VAL A 105 4.11 -18.62 -10.39
CA VAL A 105 4.25 -18.53 -11.85
C VAL A 105 5.72 -18.32 -12.19
N PRO A 106 6.35 -19.26 -12.94
CA PRO A 106 7.75 -19.17 -13.29
C PRO A 106 8.10 -17.85 -14.00
N GLY A 107 9.16 -17.18 -13.57
CA GLY A 107 9.62 -15.91 -14.12
C GLY A 107 8.93 -14.67 -13.55
N ILE A 108 7.97 -14.84 -12.63
CA ILE A 108 7.33 -13.71 -11.91
C ILE A 108 7.80 -13.72 -10.46
N PHE A 109 8.34 -12.57 -10.05
CA PHE A 109 8.81 -12.31 -8.70
C PHE A 109 8.07 -11.08 -8.15
N ALA A 110 7.87 -11.02 -6.83
CA ALA A 110 7.23 -9.89 -6.19
C ALA A 110 7.98 -9.49 -4.92
N ALA A 111 8.14 -8.17 -4.72
CA ALA A 111 8.84 -7.60 -3.57
C ALA A 111 8.17 -6.30 -3.13
N GLY A 112 8.35 -5.93 -1.87
CA GLY A 112 7.79 -4.72 -1.28
C GLY A 112 6.32 -4.89 -0.85
N ASP A 113 5.62 -3.79 -0.70
CA ASP A 113 4.29 -3.71 -0.09
C ASP A 113 3.21 -4.56 -0.76
N ILE A 114 3.45 -5.06 -1.96
CA ILE A 114 2.55 -5.98 -2.67
C ILE A 114 2.68 -7.44 -2.20
N ASN A 115 3.77 -7.77 -1.51
CA ASN A 115 4.08 -9.12 -1.11
C ASN A 115 3.42 -9.48 0.24
N ALA A 116 2.84 -10.67 0.32
CA ALA A 116 2.25 -11.20 1.55
C ALA A 116 3.27 -11.53 2.65
N PHE A 117 4.55 -11.71 2.29
CA PHE A 117 5.59 -12.20 3.18
C PHE A 117 5.77 -11.32 4.42
N GLN A 118 5.72 -10.00 4.27
CA GLN A 118 5.84 -9.03 5.36
C GLN A 118 4.71 -8.00 5.38
N LYS A 119 3.48 -8.38 5.01
CA LYS A 119 2.34 -7.45 4.95
C LYS A 119 2.07 -6.68 6.27
N ASN A 120 2.54 -7.19 7.41
CA ASN A 120 2.42 -6.53 8.70
C ASN A 120 3.59 -5.58 9.03
N CYS A 121 4.61 -5.51 8.18
CA CYS A 121 5.79 -4.67 8.35
C CYS A 121 6.14 -3.97 7.02
N GLN A 122 5.19 -3.20 6.50
CA GLN A 122 5.34 -2.43 5.25
C GLN A 122 6.18 -1.18 5.53
N GLN A 123 7.49 -1.32 5.37
CA GLN A 123 8.49 -0.28 5.60
C GLN A 123 9.45 -0.19 4.42
N VAL A 124 10.02 0.97 4.18
CA VAL A 124 11.02 1.18 3.11
C VAL A 124 12.16 0.17 3.23
N VAL A 125 12.66 -0.07 4.44
CA VAL A 125 13.77 -1.01 4.67
C VAL A 125 13.41 -2.44 4.31
N THR A 126 12.19 -2.90 4.60
CA THR A 126 11.73 -4.25 4.23
C THR A 126 11.54 -4.38 2.74
N ALA A 127 10.95 -3.37 2.09
CA ALA A 127 10.78 -3.35 0.64
C ALA A 127 12.14 -3.39 -0.10
N VAL A 128 13.16 -2.67 0.39
CA VAL A 128 14.53 -2.72 -0.15
C VAL A 128 15.16 -4.09 0.03
N ALA A 129 15.01 -4.71 1.20
CA ALA A 129 15.54 -6.04 1.48
C ALA A 129 14.90 -7.11 0.56
N GLU A 130 13.57 -7.08 0.42
CA GLU A 130 12.86 -7.99 -0.48
C GLU A 130 13.26 -7.77 -1.95
N GLY A 131 13.46 -6.50 -2.36
CA GLY A 131 13.95 -6.18 -3.70
C GLY A 131 15.33 -6.78 -3.99
N ALA A 132 16.24 -6.75 -3.02
CA ALA A 132 17.54 -7.39 -3.14
C ALA A 132 17.42 -8.93 -3.23
N GLN A 133 16.56 -9.55 -2.42
CA GLN A 133 16.27 -10.98 -2.50
C GLN A 133 15.66 -11.37 -3.84
N ALA A 134 14.70 -10.59 -4.34
CA ALA A 134 14.08 -10.81 -5.64
C ALA A 134 15.13 -10.77 -6.77
N ALA A 135 16.07 -9.80 -6.72
CA ALA A 135 17.14 -9.71 -7.72
C ALA A 135 18.03 -10.95 -7.72
N LEU A 136 18.39 -11.49 -6.54
CA LEU A 136 19.14 -12.74 -6.44
C LEU A 136 18.31 -13.93 -6.94
N GLY A 137 17.02 -14.00 -6.60
CA GLY A 137 16.11 -15.05 -7.09
C GLY A 137 15.99 -15.03 -8.61
N VAL A 138 15.84 -13.87 -9.22
CA VAL A 138 15.82 -13.68 -10.68
C VAL A 138 17.13 -14.15 -11.31
N TYR A 139 18.28 -13.77 -10.74
CA TYR A 139 19.58 -14.19 -11.23
C TYR A 139 19.73 -15.72 -11.23
N GLN A 140 19.36 -16.38 -10.13
CA GLN A 140 19.40 -17.83 -10.00
C GLN A 140 18.46 -18.51 -11.01
N TYR A 141 17.25 -18.02 -11.16
CA TYR A 141 16.27 -18.51 -12.11
C TYR A 141 16.79 -18.43 -13.55
N LEU A 142 17.33 -17.29 -13.95
CA LEU A 142 17.90 -17.11 -15.29
C LEU A 142 19.12 -18.00 -15.53
N SER A 143 19.98 -18.18 -14.53
CA SER A 143 21.16 -19.08 -14.62
C SER A 143 20.76 -20.53 -14.87
N GLN A 144 19.65 -20.99 -14.23
CA GLN A 144 19.15 -22.36 -14.45
C GLN A 144 18.59 -22.55 -15.86
N ILE A 145 17.85 -21.54 -16.39
CA ILE A 145 17.29 -21.60 -17.75
C ILE A 145 18.42 -21.60 -18.81
N THR A 146 19.44 -20.78 -18.59
CA THR A 146 20.55 -20.69 -19.54
C THR A 146 21.51 -21.90 -19.49
N ALA A 147 21.58 -22.56 -18.32
CA ALA A 147 22.37 -23.79 -18.15
C ALA A 147 21.67 -25.05 -18.70
N SER A 148 20.34 -25.03 -18.88
CA SER A 148 19.61 -26.14 -19.49
C SER A 148 19.82 -26.12 -21.01
N PRO A 149 20.39 -27.18 -21.65
CA PRO A 149 20.52 -27.22 -23.10
C PRO A 149 19.11 -27.12 -23.73
N ARG A 150 18.92 -26.16 -24.64
CA ARG A 150 17.69 -26.07 -25.44
C ARG A 150 17.44 -27.44 -26.11
N GLN A 151 16.43 -28.16 -25.68
CA GLN A 151 15.94 -29.28 -26.44
C GLN A 151 15.55 -28.77 -27.83
N PRO A 152 16.12 -29.35 -28.92
CA PRO A 152 15.70 -28.97 -30.26
C PRO A 152 14.22 -29.22 -30.42
N ALA A 153 13.51 -28.24 -30.99
CA ALA A 153 12.07 -28.37 -31.29
C ALA A 153 11.81 -29.67 -32.02
N LYS A 154 10.89 -30.51 -31.53
CA LYS A 154 10.45 -31.70 -32.25
C LYS A 154 9.98 -31.27 -33.64
N PRO A 155 10.40 -31.92 -34.72
CA PRO A 155 9.89 -31.62 -36.03
C PRO A 155 8.39 -31.87 -36.06
N THR A 156 7.63 -30.89 -36.52
CA THR A 156 6.22 -31.04 -36.86
C THR A 156 6.13 -32.13 -37.94
N LYS A 157 5.41 -33.20 -37.61
CA LYS A 157 5.05 -34.19 -38.65
C LYS A 157 3.95 -33.54 -39.47
N ASP A 158 4.25 -33.32 -40.74
CA ASP A 158 3.25 -33.01 -41.77
C ASP A 158 2.32 -34.21 -41.97
#